data_863bc7f8ba1a480cde79f9a78bc6f634
#
_entry.id   863bc7f8ba1a480cde79f9a78bc6f634
#
_cell.length_a   1.000
_cell.length_b   1.000
_cell.length_c   1.000
_cell.angle_alpha   90.00
_cell.angle_beta   90.00
_cell.angle_gamma   90.00
#
_symmetry.space_group_name_H-M   'P 1'
#
loop_
_entity.id
_entity.type
_entity.pdbx_description
1 polymer ?
#
loop_
_entity_poly.entity_id
_entity_poly.type
_entity_poly.pdbx_seq_one_letter_code
_entity_poly.pdbx_strand_id
1 'polypeptide(L)'
;MVLPDRKSISLPLYFLLVLVSCTLYITPIPGATNIRIDAVALLVLYVNFYRPVSWPLTLGFFTGLLQDLVAFAPLGQHALGLVLICFFVPWMRDGLRMLTPVKQLPIIIGMLLFLKFLSSWVTALNLGVLPNLHALWAVLLTSIFWPVIVGKLESTPKIRRASA
;
A
#
# COMPACT_ATOMS: atom_id res chain seq x y z
N MET A 1 -17.35 -21.22 -5.87
CA MET A 1 -17.88 -20.42 -4.75
C MET A 1 -17.78 -18.95 -5.14
N VAL A 2 -18.88 -18.35 -5.61
CA VAL A 2 -18.89 -16.95 -6.10
C VAL A 2 -18.82 -16.05 -4.87
N LEU A 3 -17.71 -15.35 -4.71
CA LEU A 3 -17.59 -14.34 -3.66
C LEU A 3 -18.54 -13.19 -3.96
N PRO A 4 -19.24 -12.62 -2.95
CA PRO A 4 -20.16 -11.52 -3.15
C PRO A 4 -19.45 -10.35 -3.83
N ASP A 5 -20.12 -9.83 -4.85
CA ASP A 5 -19.71 -8.68 -5.66
C ASP A 5 -19.37 -7.47 -4.74
N ARG A 6 -18.08 -7.32 -4.42
CA ARG A 6 -17.60 -6.16 -3.68
C ARG A 6 -17.43 -5.04 -4.68
N LYS A 7 -18.25 -4.00 -4.53
CA LYS A 7 -18.18 -2.79 -5.36
C LYS A 7 -16.74 -2.34 -5.52
N SER A 8 -16.29 -2.29 -6.75
CA SER A 8 -15.01 -1.68 -7.13
C SER A 8 -14.98 -0.22 -6.66
N ILE A 9 -13.82 0.25 -6.23
CA ILE A 9 -13.68 1.68 -5.90
C ILE A 9 -13.83 2.45 -7.21
N SER A 10 -14.62 3.53 -7.19
CA SER A 10 -14.71 4.43 -8.34
C SER A 10 -13.34 5.06 -8.61
N LEU A 11 -12.93 5.11 -9.86
CA LEU A 11 -11.64 5.70 -10.27
C LEU A 11 -11.39 7.09 -9.66
N PRO A 12 -12.34 8.05 -9.70
CA PRO A 12 -12.10 9.38 -9.12
C PRO A 12 -11.85 9.34 -7.61
N LEU A 13 -12.56 8.47 -6.88
CA LEU A 13 -12.33 8.30 -5.44
C LEU A 13 -10.94 7.71 -5.17
N TYR A 14 -10.50 6.74 -5.99
CA TYR A 14 -9.16 6.18 -5.88
C TYR A 14 -8.09 7.25 -6.07
N PHE A 15 -8.17 8.04 -7.14
CA PHE A 15 -7.22 9.12 -7.40
C PHE A 15 -7.21 10.18 -6.28
N LEU A 16 -8.36 10.53 -5.75
CA LEU A 16 -8.46 11.43 -4.60
C LEU A 16 -7.72 10.87 -3.37
N LEU A 17 -7.92 9.59 -3.08
CA LEU A 17 -7.23 8.91 -1.98
C LEU A 17 -5.71 8.83 -2.20
N VAL A 18 -5.27 8.60 -3.44
CA VAL A 18 -3.85 8.64 -3.80
C VAL A 18 -3.26 10.02 -3.57
N LEU A 19 -3.92 11.09 -3.99
CA LEU A 19 -3.46 12.46 -3.77
C LEU A 19 -3.34 12.78 -2.28
N VAL A 20 -4.36 12.43 -1.49
CA VAL A 20 -4.32 12.59 -0.02
C VAL A 20 -3.18 11.78 0.60
N SER A 21 -2.96 10.54 0.13
CA SER A 21 -1.86 9.71 0.61
C SER A 21 -0.49 10.26 0.23
N CYS A 22 -0.35 10.86 -0.95
CA CYS A 22 0.87 11.55 -1.37
C CYS A 22 1.17 12.78 -0.50
N THR A 23 0.17 13.56 -0.12
CA THR A 23 0.38 14.70 0.80
C THR A 23 0.87 14.22 2.18
N LEU A 24 0.34 13.11 2.68
CA LEU A 24 0.82 12.49 3.93
C LEU A 24 2.27 11.99 3.81
N TYR A 25 2.68 11.53 2.63
CA TYR A 25 4.05 11.09 2.39
C TYR A 25 5.06 12.23 2.44
N ILE A 26 4.67 13.44 1.99
CA ILE A 26 5.55 14.62 1.98
C ILE A 26 5.67 15.24 3.37
N THR A 27 4.60 15.21 4.18
CA THR A 27 4.60 15.82 5.51
C THR A 27 5.48 15.03 6.47
N PRO A 28 6.62 15.60 6.93
CA PRO A 28 7.45 14.92 7.91
C PRO A 28 6.74 14.88 9.27
N ILE A 29 6.95 13.80 10.02
CA ILE A 29 6.46 13.72 11.40
C ILE A 29 7.23 14.74 12.25
N PRO A 30 6.55 15.64 12.99
CA PRO A 30 7.21 16.59 13.88
C PRO A 30 8.15 15.85 14.85
N GLY A 31 9.42 16.25 14.89
CA GLY A 31 10.45 15.61 15.72
C GLY A 31 11.14 14.39 15.10
N ALA A 32 10.72 13.91 13.93
CA ALA A 32 11.31 12.76 13.25
C ALA A 32 11.48 13.05 11.74
N THR A 33 12.41 13.92 11.40
CA THR A 33 12.60 14.49 10.05
C THR A 33 12.84 13.44 8.95
N ASN A 34 13.27 12.23 9.31
CA ASN A 34 13.61 11.17 8.34
C ASN A 34 12.57 10.04 8.27
N ILE A 35 11.49 10.09 9.07
CA ILE A 35 10.47 9.05 9.09
C ILE A 35 9.24 9.54 8.33
N ARG A 36 8.91 8.83 7.24
CA ARG A 36 7.74 9.13 6.39
C ARG A 36 6.82 7.93 6.35
N ILE A 37 5.53 8.14 6.61
CA ILE A 37 4.51 7.11 6.51
C ILE A 37 4.19 6.88 5.03
N ASP A 38 4.34 5.63 4.57
CA ASP A 38 4.04 5.26 3.19
C ASP A 38 2.56 4.89 3.03
N ALA A 39 1.70 5.90 3.17
CA ALA A 39 0.25 5.73 3.07
C ALA A 39 -0.18 5.28 1.65
N VAL A 40 0.59 5.63 0.62
CA VAL A 40 0.32 5.20 -0.77
C VAL A 40 0.47 3.69 -0.90
N ALA A 41 1.54 3.12 -0.35
CA ALA A 41 1.75 1.67 -0.36
C ALA A 41 0.63 0.94 0.38
N LEU A 42 0.17 1.44 1.55
CA LEU A 42 -0.97 0.87 2.26
C LEU A 42 -2.27 0.93 1.47
N LEU A 43 -2.53 2.05 0.80
CA LEU A 43 -3.71 2.21 -0.04
C LEU A 43 -3.70 1.21 -1.21
N VAL A 44 -2.57 1.10 -1.90
CA VAL A 44 -2.42 0.15 -3.02
C VAL A 44 -2.59 -1.29 -2.54
N LEU A 45 -1.97 -1.66 -1.41
CA LEU A 45 -2.14 -2.97 -0.79
C LEU A 45 -3.61 -3.23 -0.43
N TYR A 46 -4.27 -2.27 0.25
CA TYR A 46 -5.68 -2.40 0.63
C TYR A 46 -6.59 -2.62 -0.59
N VAL A 47 -6.42 -1.82 -1.63
CA VAL A 47 -7.22 -1.95 -2.85
C VAL A 47 -7.00 -3.31 -3.51
N ASN A 48 -5.76 -3.75 -3.66
CA ASN A 48 -5.46 -5.04 -4.28
C ASN A 48 -5.94 -6.22 -3.44
N PHE A 49 -5.92 -6.12 -2.11
CA PHE A 49 -6.42 -7.18 -1.23
C PHE A 49 -7.95 -7.21 -1.17
N TYR A 50 -8.60 -6.09 -0.94
CA TYR A 50 -10.02 -6.05 -0.57
C TYR A 50 -10.94 -5.55 -1.68
N ARG A 51 -10.43 -4.78 -2.65
CA ARG A 51 -11.19 -4.18 -3.74
C ARG A 51 -10.57 -4.54 -5.09
N PRO A 52 -10.81 -5.76 -5.60
CA PRO A 52 -10.18 -6.20 -6.83
C PRO A 52 -10.46 -5.22 -7.97
N VAL A 53 -9.40 -4.79 -8.61
CA VAL A 53 -9.43 -3.90 -9.77
C VAL A 53 -9.10 -4.73 -11.00
N SER A 54 -9.72 -4.41 -12.13
CA SER A 54 -9.50 -5.14 -13.39
C SER A 54 -8.07 -4.99 -13.92
N TRP A 55 -7.39 -3.88 -13.56
CA TRP A 55 -6.04 -3.56 -14.05
C TRP A 55 -5.09 -3.21 -12.89
N PRO A 56 -4.73 -4.16 -12.04
CA PRO A 56 -3.94 -3.88 -10.85
C PRO A 56 -2.52 -3.39 -11.18
N LEU A 57 -1.88 -3.94 -12.21
CA LEU A 57 -0.52 -3.55 -12.62
C LEU A 57 -0.45 -2.12 -13.14
N THR A 58 -1.38 -1.75 -14.02
CA THR A 58 -1.49 -0.39 -14.56
C THR A 58 -1.74 0.61 -13.45
N LEU A 59 -2.60 0.26 -12.50
CA LEU A 59 -2.94 1.10 -11.36
C LEU A 59 -1.72 1.29 -10.44
N GLY A 60 -0.97 0.22 -10.15
CA GLY A 60 0.27 0.28 -9.39
C GLY A 60 1.34 1.13 -10.08
N PHE A 61 1.48 0.99 -11.40
CA PHE A 61 2.43 1.77 -12.19
C PHE A 61 2.15 3.28 -12.12
N PHE A 62 0.93 3.70 -12.48
CA PHE A 62 0.59 5.13 -12.47
C PHE A 62 0.59 5.73 -11.07
N THR A 63 0.16 4.97 -10.05
CA THR A 63 0.21 5.42 -8.66
C THR A 63 1.65 5.61 -8.20
N GLY A 64 2.53 4.68 -8.53
CA GLY A 64 3.95 4.78 -8.18
C GLY A 64 4.66 5.91 -8.92
N LEU A 65 4.34 6.11 -10.20
CA LEU A 65 4.88 7.21 -10.98
C LEU A 65 4.45 8.58 -10.42
N LEU A 66 3.19 8.69 -10.03
CA LEU A 66 2.70 9.89 -9.35
C LEU A 66 3.42 10.12 -8.01
N GLN A 67 3.65 9.05 -7.25
CA GLN A 67 4.40 9.13 -6.00
C GLN A 67 5.85 9.57 -6.24
N ASP A 68 6.52 9.06 -7.30
CA ASP A 68 7.88 9.47 -7.67
C ASP A 68 7.94 10.96 -8.00
N LEU A 69 6.98 11.47 -8.78
CA LEU A 69 6.88 12.90 -9.13
C LEU A 69 6.69 13.77 -7.89
N VAL A 70 5.78 13.39 -7.01
CA VAL A 70 5.44 14.13 -5.80
C VAL A 70 6.57 14.08 -4.76
N ALA A 71 7.29 12.96 -4.69
CA ALA A 71 8.42 12.77 -3.77
C ALA A 71 9.75 13.36 -4.28
N PHE A 72 9.77 13.88 -5.52
CA PHE A 72 11.00 14.29 -6.22
C PHE A 72 12.05 13.16 -6.24
N ALA A 73 11.57 11.92 -6.37
CA ALA A 73 12.39 10.72 -6.42
C ALA A 73 12.77 10.39 -7.89
N PRO A 74 13.81 9.55 -8.11
CA PRO A 74 14.07 9.00 -9.43
C PRO A 74 12.84 8.30 -10.00
N LEU A 75 12.45 8.65 -11.21
CA LEU A 75 11.29 8.06 -11.89
C LEU A 75 11.42 6.54 -11.98
N GLY A 76 10.38 5.83 -11.59
CA GLY A 76 10.35 4.37 -11.57
C GLY A 76 10.67 3.75 -10.20
N GLN A 77 11.19 4.53 -9.24
CA GLN A 77 11.59 4.04 -7.93
C GLN A 77 10.45 3.39 -7.15
N HIS A 78 9.34 4.09 -6.97
CA HIS A 78 8.15 3.57 -6.32
C HIS A 78 7.25 2.81 -7.31
N ALA A 79 7.23 3.23 -8.59
CA ALA A 79 6.42 2.58 -9.61
C ALA A 79 6.80 1.11 -9.78
N LEU A 80 8.10 0.78 -9.87
CA LEU A 80 8.58 -0.59 -9.99
C LEU A 80 8.15 -1.45 -8.80
N GLY A 81 8.33 -0.93 -7.59
CA GLY A 81 7.96 -1.65 -6.37
C GLY A 81 6.45 -1.90 -6.27
N LEU A 82 5.61 -0.89 -6.57
CA LEU A 82 4.16 -1.02 -6.52
C LEU A 82 3.64 -1.96 -7.60
N VAL A 83 4.22 -1.97 -8.81
CA VAL A 83 3.87 -2.93 -9.87
C VAL A 83 4.15 -4.36 -9.43
N LEU A 84 5.32 -4.61 -8.82
CA LEU A 84 5.66 -5.95 -8.32
C LEU A 84 4.68 -6.39 -7.22
N ILE A 85 4.33 -5.51 -6.29
CA ILE A 85 3.30 -5.81 -5.29
C ILE A 85 1.96 -6.13 -5.95
N CYS A 86 1.52 -5.31 -6.90
CA CYS A 86 0.26 -5.56 -7.63
C CYS A 86 0.29 -6.87 -8.42
N PHE A 87 1.47 -7.35 -8.81
CA PHE A 87 1.65 -8.65 -9.46
C PHE A 87 1.53 -9.81 -8.46
N PHE A 88 2.18 -9.72 -7.29
CA PHE A 88 2.21 -10.82 -6.32
C PHE A 88 0.96 -10.92 -5.44
N VAL A 89 0.34 -9.78 -5.08
CA VAL A 89 -0.81 -9.76 -4.17
C VAL A 89 -1.98 -10.62 -4.63
N PRO A 90 -2.39 -10.64 -5.91
CA PRO A 90 -3.50 -11.50 -6.35
C PRO A 90 -3.32 -12.99 -6.04
N TRP A 91 -2.08 -13.48 -6.06
CA TRP A 91 -1.76 -14.89 -5.79
C TRP A 91 -1.94 -15.26 -4.31
N MET A 92 -1.70 -14.31 -3.41
CA MET A 92 -1.77 -14.52 -1.96
C MET A 92 -3.10 -14.05 -1.36
N ARG A 93 -3.88 -13.29 -2.12
CA ARG A 93 -5.07 -12.57 -1.68
C ARG A 93 -6.10 -13.45 -0.97
N ASP A 94 -6.44 -14.58 -1.57
CA ASP A 94 -7.56 -15.41 -1.08
C ASP A 94 -7.22 -16.09 0.25
N GLY A 95 -5.98 -16.55 0.42
CA GLY A 95 -5.51 -17.08 1.70
C GLY A 95 -5.42 -16.01 2.80
N LEU A 96 -4.91 -14.84 2.46
CA LEU A 96 -4.72 -13.76 3.42
C LEU A 96 -6.02 -13.13 3.90
N ARG A 97 -7.03 -13.04 3.05
CA ARG A 97 -8.37 -12.53 3.43
C ARG A 97 -9.07 -13.35 4.50
N MET A 98 -8.72 -14.63 4.64
CA MET A 98 -9.27 -15.49 5.69
C MET A 98 -8.64 -15.23 7.06
N LEU A 99 -7.48 -14.58 7.07
CA LEU A 99 -6.78 -14.22 8.30
C LEU A 99 -7.35 -12.94 8.92
N THR A 100 -7.29 -12.85 10.23
CA THR A 100 -7.60 -11.60 10.93
C THR A 100 -6.57 -10.51 10.53
N PRO A 101 -6.94 -9.21 10.52
CA PRO A 101 -6.03 -8.13 10.12
C PRO A 101 -4.69 -8.12 10.86
N VAL A 102 -4.69 -8.56 12.13
CA VAL A 102 -3.47 -8.68 12.94
C VAL A 102 -2.57 -9.82 12.43
N LYS A 103 -3.15 -10.94 12.02
CA LYS A 103 -2.39 -12.08 11.44
C LYS A 103 -1.84 -11.78 10.05
N GLN A 104 -2.35 -10.77 9.35
CA GLN A 104 -1.83 -10.28 8.06
C GLN A 104 -0.56 -9.44 8.23
N LEU A 105 -0.32 -8.85 9.43
CA LEU A 105 0.79 -7.92 9.67
C LEU A 105 2.17 -8.42 9.23
N PRO A 106 2.61 -9.66 9.52
CA PRO A 106 3.94 -10.11 9.10
C PRO A 106 4.14 -10.05 7.59
N ILE A 107 3.10 -10.36 6.83
CA ILE A 107 3.15 -10.35 5.37
C ILE A 107 3.14 -8.92 4.83
N ILE A 108 2.34 -8.05 5.43
CA ILE A 108 2.32 -6.62 5.08
C ILE A 108 3.66 -5.96 5.38
N ILE A 109 4.26 -6.26 6.55
CA ILE A 109 5.61 -5.80 6.90
C ILE A 109 6.63 -6.29 5.86
N GLY A 110 6.58 -7.58 5.50
CA GLY A 110 7.46 -8.14 4.47
C GLY A 110 7.33 -7.43 3.12
N MET A 111 6.10 -7.14 2.68
CA MET A 111 5.84 -6.39 1.44
C MET A 111 6.35 -4.95 1.51
N LEU A 112 6.14 -4.26 2.63
CA LEU A 112 6.64 -2.89 2.82
C LEU A 112 8.17 -2.86 2.91
N LEU A 113 8.79 -3.84 3.57
CA LEU A 113 10.25 -3.98 3.58
C LEU A 113 10.80 -4.21 2.18
N PHE A 114 10.14 -5.07 1.39
CA PHE A 114 10.53 -5.32 0.01
C PHE A 114 10.44 -4.05 -0.85
N LEU A 115 9.38 -3.25 -0.70
CA LEU A 115 9.27 -1.93 -1.34
C LEU A 115 10.42 -1.01 -0.96
N LYS A 116 10.73 -0.90 0.33
CA LYS A 116 11.82 -0.05 0.83
C LYS A 116 13.18 -0.54 0.35
N PHE A 117 13.38 -1.84 0.30
CA PHE A 117 14.60 -2.42 -0.24
C PHE A 117 14.79 -2.04 -1.72
N LEU A 118 13.78 -2.23 -2.56
CA LEU A 118 13.84 -1.84 -3.98
C LEU A 118 14.06 -0.34 -4.15
N SER A 119 13.32 0.48 -3.41
CA SER A 119 13.47 1.93 -3.43
C SER A 119 14.90 2.35 -3.05
N SER A 120 15.47 1.75 -2.00
CA SER A 120 16.83 2.00 -1.57
C SER A 120 17.88 1.59 -2.62
N TRP A 121 17.65 0.48 -3.30
CA TRP A 121 18.51 0.01 -4.40
C TRP A 121 18.51 0.99 -5.57
N VAL A 122 17.33 1.44 -6.00
CA VAL A 122 17.21 2.44 -7.08
C VAL A 122 17.91 3.74 -6.68
N THR A 123 17.73 4.19 -5.44
CA THR A 123 18.40 5.38 -4.91
C THR A 123 19.92 5.21 -4.88
N ALA A 124 20.43 4.07 -4.42
CA ALA A 124 21.85 3.78 -4.35
C ALA A 124 22.51 3.78 -5.73
N LEU A 125 21.83 3.21 -6.73
CA LEU A 125 22.33 3.19 -8.12
C LEU A 125 22.33 4.57 -8.77
N ASN A 126 21.36 5.44 -8.45
CA ASN A 126 21.28 6.77 -9.06
C ASN A 126 22.10 7.84 -8.33
N LEU A 127 22.14 7.78 -7.01
CA LEU A 127 22.72 8.84 -6.17
C LEU A 127 23.96 8.41 -5.39
N GLY A 128 24.33 7.12 -5.42
CA GLY A 128 25.45 6.59 -4.66
C GLY A 128 25.27 6.63 -3.13
N VAL A 129 24.05 6.85 -2.66
CA VAL A 129 23.73 6.99 -1.22
C VAL A 129 23.33 5.64 -0.67
N LEU A 130 23.98 5.20 0.42
CA LEU A 130 23.64 3.95 1.09
C LEU A 130 22.28 4.01 1.76
N PRO A 131 21.56 2.87 1.84
CA PRO A 131 20.24 2.78 2.47
C PRO A 131 20.31 3.19 3.95
N ASN A 132 19.38 4.02 4.37
CA ASN A 132 19.31 4.53 5.73
C ASN A 132 18.43 3.58 6.60
N LEU A 133 18.96 3.17 7.75
CA LEU A 133 18.22 2.33 8.72
C LEU A 133 16.91 2.98 9.23
N HIS A 134 16.78 4.29 9.15
CA HIS A 134 15.52 4.97 9.49
C HIS A 134 14.33 4.51 8.63
N ALA A 135 14.57 3.93 7.46
CA ALA A 135 13.53 3.34 6.62
C ALA A 135 12.80 2.19 7.31
N LEU A 136 13.45 1.44 8.21
CA LEU A 136 12.83 0.34 8.98
C LEU A 136 11.76 0.87 9.94
N TRP A 137 12.03 1.98 10.61
CA TRP A 137 11.05 2.62 11.50
C TRP A 137 9.83 3.12 10.72
N ALA A 138 10.04 3.65 9.53
CA ALA A 138 8.94 4.06 8.64
C ALA A 138 8.04 2.87 8.28
N VAL A 139 8.60 1.70 7.99
CA VAL A 139 7.85 0.48 7.70
C VAL A 139 7.02 0.02 8.90
N LEU A 140 7.64 -0.02 10.10
CA LEU A 140 6.94 -0.43 11.32
C LEU A 140 5.77 0.50 11.63
N LEU A 141 6.00 1.82 11.60
CA LEU A 141 4.95 2.80 11.82
C LEU A 141 3.83 2.69 10.77
N THR A 142 4.20 2.54 9.50
CA THR A 142 3.23 2.37 8.41
C THR A 142 2.38 1.11 8.62
N SER A 143 3.00 0.00 9.03
CA SER A 143 2.29 -1.28 9.22
C SER A 143 1.27 -1.27 10.36
N ILE A 144 1.49 -0.46 11.41
CA ILE A 144 0.54 -0.32 12.54
C ILE A 144 -0.82 0.20 12.06
N PHE A 145 -0.85 1.02 11.01
CA PHE A 145 -2.10 1.51 10.45
C PHE A 145 -2.91 0.45 9.72
N TRP A 146 -2.29 -0.65 9.30
CA TRP A 146 -2.98 -1.71 8.55
C TRP A 146 -4.23 -2.27 9.25
N PRO A 147 -4.15 -2.80 10.48
CA PRO A 147 -5.31 -3.37 11.15
C PRO A 147 -6.39 -2.31 11.43
N VAL A 148 -6.01 -1.05 11.63
CA VAL A 148 -6.95 0.05 11.84
C VAL A 148 -7.73 0.34 10.55
N ILE A 149 -7.04 0.41 9.41
CA ILE A 149 -7.65 0.64 8.09
C ILE A 149 -8.60 -0.49 7.76
N VAL A 150 -8.12 -1.73 7.83
CA VAL A 150 -8.92 -2.92 7.52
C VAL A 150 -10.10 -3.06 8.50
N GLY A 151 -9.84 -2.88 9.80
CA GLY A 151 -10.87 -2.95 10.82
C GLY A 151 -11.99 -1.95 10.60
N LYS A 152 -11.69 -0.69 10.30
CA LYS A 152 -12.69 0.35 10.04
C LYS A 152 -13.43 0.16 8.71
N LEU A 153 -12.72 -0.19 7.64
CA LEU A 153 -13.32 -0.28 6.31
C LEU A 153 -14.06 -1.59 6.06
N GLU A 154 -13.67 -2.68 6.73
CA GLU A 154 -14.31 -4.00 6.59
C GLU A 154 -15.27 -4.34 7.75
N SER A 155 -15.30 -3.55 8.83
CA SER A 155 -16.22 -3.73 9.96
C SER A 155 -17.64 -3.23 9.69
N THR A 156 -17.94 -2.73 8.48
CA THR A 156 -19.31 -2.42 8.10
C THR A 156 -20.16 -3.68 8.25
N PRO A 157 -21.22 -3.68 9.06
CA PRO A 157 -21.93 -4.89 9.43
C PRO A 157 -22.41 -5.60 8.17
N LYS A 158 -22.03 -6.86 8.01
CA LYS A 158 -22.77 -7.78 7.17
C LYS A 158 -24.18 -7.77 7.71
N ILE A 159 -25.08 -7.02 7.08
CA ILE A 159 -26.50 -7.21 7.31
C ILE A 159 -26.73 -8.68 7.05
N ARG A 160 -26.85 -9.44 8.13
CA ARG A 160 -27.39 -10.78 8.15
C ARG A 160 -28.76 -10.66 7.50
N ARG A 161 -28.86 -10.87 6.21
CA ARG A 161 -30.15 -11.31 5.65
C ARG A 161 -30.33 -12.70 6.22
N ALA A 162 -30.95 -12.71 7.40
CA ALA A 162 -31.57 -13.88 7.94
C ALA A 162 -32.64 -14.30 6.92
N SER A 163 -32.51 -15.53 6.50
CA SER A 163 -33.50 -16.40 5.93
C SER A 163 -34.94 -16.02 6.32
N ALA A 164 -35.76 -15.81 5.34
CA ALA A 164 -37.14 -16.23 5.35
C ALA A 164 -37.35 -17.07 4.09
#